data_a0240336aa18d03da5175201d6653f32
#
_entry.id   a0240336aa18d03da5175201d6653f32
#
_cell.length_a   1.000
_cell.length_b   1.000
_cell.length_c   1.000
_cell.angle_alpha   90.00
_cell.angle_beta   90.00
_cell.angle_gamma   90.00
#
_symmetry.space_group_name_H-M   'P 1'
#
loop_
_entity.id
_entity.type
_entity.pdbx_description
1 polymer ?
#
loop_
_entity_poly.entity_id
_entity_poly.type
_entity_poly.pdbx_seq_one_letter_code
_entity_poly.pdbx_strand_id
1 'polypeptide(L)'
;MDHLIYTAANGASRTMEQQAAIANNLANVNTTGFRAQMTAYRAGPVIDGEGADPKTGTRIMTVATTESSKLEQGPVQTTGRSLDVAIQGDGWLVVQTPEGEAYTRAGNLLINAEGQLATATGKVVLSADDQPIEVNGSQDISFDPHGGINILPRGGRPNEIQRTSQLKLVT
;
A
#
# COMPACT_ATOMS: atom_id res chain seq x y z
N MET A 1 30.98 -9.77 32.50
CA MET A 1 30.30 -8.45 32.23
C MET A 1 29.95 -8.26 30.76
N ASP A 2 30.69 -8.85 29.81
CA ASP A 2 30.47 -8.69 28.37
C ASP A 2 29.09 -9.12 27.89
N HIS A 3 28.55 -10.19 28.42
CA HIS A 3 27.24 -10.72 27.96
C HIS A 3 26.05 -9.83 28.28
N LEU A 4 26.09 -9.04 29.36
CA LEU A 4 25.05 -8.04 29.68
C LEU A 4 25.05 -6.90 28.67
N ILE A 5 26.25 -6.50 28.20
CA ILE A 5 26.42 -5.47 27.19
C ILE A 5 25.79 -5.91 25.87
N TYR A 6 25.98 -7.17 25.44
CA TYR A 6 25.39 -7.69 24.22
C TYR A 6 23.86 -7.75 24.28
N THR A 7 23.30 -8.17 25.46
CA THR A 7 21.84 -8.18 25.65
C THR A 7 21.28 -6.76 25.63
N ALA A 8 21.95 -5.83 26.30
CA ALA A 8 21.55 -4.43 26.29
C ALA A 8 21.66 -3.80 24.90
N ALA A 9 22.74 -4.08 24.17
CA ALA A 9 22.94 -3.61 22.79
C ALA A 9 21.88 -4.18 21.85
N ASN A 10 21.53 -5.46 21.99
CA ASN A 10 20.42 -6.06 21.21
C ASN A 10 19.09 -5.36 21.52
N GLY A 11 18.76 -5.15 22.80
CA GLY A 11 17.56 -4.41 23.19
C GLY A 11 17.52 -3.00 22.62
N ALA A 12 18.64 -2.28 22.70
CA ALA A 12 18.76 -0.93 22.12
C ALA A 12 18.58 -0.93 20.59
N SER A 13 19.19 -1.89 19.88
CA SER A 13 19.04 -2.05 18.43
C SER A 13 17.57 -2.28 18.06
N ARG A 14 16.86 -3.16 18.77
CA ARG A 14 15.42 -3.42 18.51
C ARG A 14 14.54 -2.21 18.81
N THR A 15 14.90 -1.41 19.82
CA THR A 15 14.20 -0.16 20.10
C THR A 15 14.40 0.85 18.97
N MET A 16 15.61 0.95 18.41
CA MET A 16 15.90 1.82 17.27
C MET A 16 15.14 1.37 16.01
N GLU A 17 15.08 0.07 15.72
CA GLU A 17 14.27 -0.48 14.62
C GLU A 17 12.78 -0.13 14.80
N GLN A 18 12.25 -0.28 16.01
CA GLN A 18 10.87 0.11 16.30
C GLN A 18 10.63 1.61 16.12
N GLN A 19 11.56 2.45 16.56
CA GLN A 19 11.48 3.90 16.36
C GLN A 19 11.51 4.25 14.87
N ALA A 20 12.36 3.58 14.07
CA ALA A 20 12.41 3.78 12.62
C ALA A 20 11.08 3.41 11.95
N ALA A 21 10.46 2.28 12.33
CA ALA A 21 9.16 1.87 11.83
C ALA A 21 8.05 2.90 12.21
N ILE A 22 8.04 3.37 13.46
CA ILE A 22 7.09 4.40 13.91
C ILE A 22 7.29 5.71 13.15
N ALA A 23 8.54 6.15 12.95
CA ALA A 23 8.86 7.36 12.20
C ALA A 23 8.40 7.25 10.74
N ASN A 24 8.61 6.09 10.10
CA ASN A 24 8.13 5.82 8.75
C ASN A 24 6.60 5.87 8.68
N ASN A 25 5.91 5.20 9.61
CA ASN A 25 4.45 5.22 9.70
C ASN A 25 3.91 6.64 9.90
N LEU A 26 4.55 7.43 10.76
CA LEU A 26 4.17 8.81 11.01
C LEU A 26 4.40 9.71 9.78
N ALA A 27 5.53 9.56 9.11
CA ALA A 27 5.84 10.30 7.89
C ALA A 27 4.80 10.05 6.78
N ASN A 28 4.24 8.84 6.74
CA ASN A 28 3.29 8.41 5.72
C ASN A 28 1.82 8.42 6.19
N VAL A 29 1.51 8.97 7.37
CA VAL A 29 0.15 8.94 7.93
C VAL A 29 -0.90 9.60 7.02
N ASN A 30 -0.50 10.61 6.24
CA ASN A 30 -1.35 11.31 5.27
C ASN A 30 -1.22 10.78 3.83
N THR A 31 -0.41 9.74 3.61
CA THR A 31 -0.24 9.16 2.28
C THR A 31 -1.44 8.30 1.93
N THR A 32 -2.11 8.60 0.81
CA THR A 32 -3.28 7.86 0.35
C THR A 32 -2.94 6.39 0.10
N GLY A 33 -3.71 5.49 0.70
CA GLY A 33 -3.51 4.04 0.55
C GLY A 33 -2.31 3.47 1.32
N PHE A 34 -1.64 4.26 2.16
CA PHE A 34 -0.55 3.76 2.98
C PHE A 34 -1.03 2.71 3.98
N ARG A 35 -0.21 1.68 4.16
CA ARG A 35 -0.42 0.61 5.15
C ARG A 35 0.73 0.62 6.15
N ALA A 36 0.40 0.78 7.43
CA ALA A 36 1.39 0.83 8.49
C ALA A 36 2.16 -0.49 8.60
N GLN A 37 3.47 -0.39 8.73
CA GLN A 37 4.34 -1.51 9.02
C GLN A 37 4.34 -1.80 10.52
N MET A 38 4.27 -3.08 10.86
CA MET A 38 4.31 -3.57 12.24
C MET A 38 5.36 -4.66 12.34
N THR A 39 6.20 -4.58 13.36
CA THR A 39 7.17 -5.62 13.67
C THR A 39 6.78 -6.29 14.97
N ALA A 40 6.60 -7.60 14.94
CA ALA A 40 6.38 -8.38 16.13
C ALA A 40 7.71 -8.86 16.70
N TYR A 41 7.87 -8.70 18.01
CA TYR A 41 9.06 -9.15 18.73
C TYR A 41 8.68 -10.27 19.70
N ARG A 42 9.55 -11.24 19.85
CA ARG A 42 9.43 -12.27 20.86
C ARG A 42 10.73 -12.41 21.66
N ALA A 43 10.58 -12.88 22.88
CA ALA A 43 11.69 -13.34 23.68
C ALA A 43 12.21 -14.68 23.14
N GLY A 44 13.49 -14.78 22.86
CA GLY A 44 14.13 -16.02 22.43
C GLY A 44 15.33 -16.36 23.33
N PRO A 45 15.53 -17.63 23.68
CA PRO A 45 16.71 -18.05 24.45
C PRO A 45 17.99 -17.84 23.62
N VAL A 46 19.06 -17.41 24.26
CA VAL A 46 20.39 -17.39 23.66
C VAL A 46 20.97 -18.79 23.79
N ILE A 47 21.24 -19.43 22.66
CA ILE A 47 21.89 -20.74 22.62
C ILE A 47 23.37 -20.50 22.39
N ASP A 48 24.19 -20.74 23.41
CA ASP A 48 25.66 -20.63 23.36
C ASP A 48 26.23 -21.99 22.94
N GLY A 49 26.52 -22.17 21.63
CA GLY A 49 27.25 -23.33 21.11
C GLY A 49 26.41 -24.54 20.68
N GLU A 50 27.08 -25.48 19.96
CA GLU A 50 26.46 -26.75 19.53
C GLU A 50 26.17 -27.63 20.76
N GLY A 51 24.87 -27.97 20.96
CA GLY A 51 24.42 -28.86 22.02
C GLY A 51 23.94 -28.19 23.32
N ALA A 52 23.87 -26.88 23.39
CA ALA A 52 23.28 -26.21 24.55
C ALA A 52 21.76 -26.47 24.62
N ASP A 53 21.28 -26.96 25.80
CA ASP A 53 19.86 -27.18 26.02
C ASP A 53 19.12 -25.83 26.09
N PRO A 54 18.15 -25.57 25.21
CA PRO A 54 17.37 -24.32 25.21
C PRO A 54 16.64 -24.07 26.53
N LYS A 55 16.41 -25.11 27.32
CA LYS A 55 15.71 -25.03 28.62
C LYS A 55 16.59 -24.53 29.76
N THR A 56 17.91 -24.61 29.61
CA THR A 56 18.87 -24.19 30.66
C THR A 56 19.45 -22.80 30.44
N GLY A 57 19.14 -22.16 29.31
CA GLY A 57 19.58 -20.80 29.01
C GLY A 57 18.91 -19.78 29.93
N THR A 58 19.71 -19.11 30.76
CA THR A 58 19.24 -18.03 31.63
C THR A 58 19.13 -16.69 30.94
N ARG A 59 19.50 -16.63 29.65
CA ARG A 59 19.54 -15.39 28.86
C ARG A 59 18.47 -15.40 27.80
N ILE A 60 17.79 -14.27 27.71
CA ILE A 60 16.72 -14.06 26.76
C ILE A 60 17.10 -12.83 25.89
N MET A 61 17.05 -12.99 24.58
CA MET A 61 17.19 -11.90 23.63
C MET A 61 15.86 -11.58 22.96
N THR A 62 15.71 -10.35 22.54
CA THR A 62 14.57 -9.94 21.72
C THR A 62 14.84 -10.30 20.26
N VAL A 63 13.97 -11.12 19.68
CA VAL A 63 14.05 -11.56 18.28
C VAL A 63 12.88 -10.99 17.53
N ALA A 64 13.13 -10.33 16.39
CA ALA A 64 12.08 -9.94 15.46
C ALA A 64 11.52 -11.20 14.79
N THR A 65 10.20 -11.37 14.83
CA THR A 65 9.55 -12.60 14.33
C THR A 65 8.91 -12.40 12.97
N THR A 66 8.30 -11.28 12.74
CA THR A 66 7.53 -11.03 11.51
C THR A 66 7.41 -9.52 11.29
N GLU A 67 7.76 -9.11 10.08
CA GLU A 67 7.35 -7.80 9.57
C GLU A 67 6.03 -8.01 8.84
N SER A 68 5.01 -7.29 9.23
CA SER A 68 3.69 -7.36 8.59
C SER A 68 3.12 -5.98 8.37
N SER A 69 2.32 -5.84 7.31
CA SER A 69 1.56 -4.63 7.07
C SER A 69 0.17 -4.77 7.67
N LYS A 70 -0.29 -3.71 8.34
CA LYS A 70 -1.66 -3.67 8.85
C LYS A 70 -2.62 -3.53 7.68
N LEU A 71 -3.37 -4.59 7.36
CA LEU A 71 -4.29 -4.63 6.21
C LEU A 71 -5.68 -4.05 6.52
N GLU A 72 -5.94 -3.66 7.76
CA GLU A 72 -7.22 -3.00 8.11
C GLU A 72 -7.44 -1.73 7.31
N GLN A 73 -8.66 -1.54 6.84
CA GLN A 73 -9.05 -0.35 6.09
C GLN A 73 -9.11 0.87 7.01
N GLY A 74 -8.46 1.96 6.59
CA GLY A 74 -8.60 3.27 7.25
C GLY A 74 -9.94 3.96 6.92
N PRO A 75 -10.25 5.06 7.58
CA PRO A 75 -11.45 5.85 7.29
C PRO A 75 -11.38 6.41 5.87
N VAL A 76 -12.49 6.30 5.13
CA VAL A 76 -12.64 6.90 3.81
C VAL A 76 -12.95 8.39 3.98
N GLN A 77 -12.18 9.25 3.31
CA GLN A 77 -12.40 10.69 3.29
C GLN A 77 -12.92 11.13 1.93
N THR A 78 -14.00 11.89 1.91
CA THR A 78 -14.52 12.48 0.68
C THR A 78 -13.70 13.72 0.33
N THR A 79 -13.05 13.70 -0.83
CA THR A 79 -12.18 14.79 -1.31
C THR A 79 -12.89 15.76 -2.24
N GLY A 80 -14.00 15.34 -2.84
CA GLY A 80 -14.73 16.12 -3.84
C GLY A 80 -14.12 16.10 -5.24
N ARG A 81 -13.02 15.37 -5.47
CA ARG A 81 -12.42 15.19 -6.81
C ARG A 81 -13.01 13.96 -7.49
N SER A 82 -13.41 14.09 -8.75
CA SER A 82 -13.98 12.99 -9.54
C SER A 82 -12.98 11.86 -9.82
N LEU A 83 -11.68 12.16 -9.82
CA LEU A 83 -10.60 11.18 -10.06
C LEU A 83 -10.08 10.50 -8.78
N ASP A 84 -10.62 10.84 -7.61
CA ASP A 84 -10.23 10.16 -6.38
C ASP A 84 -11.18 8.99 -6.12
N VAL A 85 -10.61 7.81 -6.03
CA VAL A 85 -11.33 6.55 -5.77
C VAL A 85 -10.87 5.91 -4.47
N ALA A 86 -11.78 5.33 -3.71
CA ALA A 86 -11.47 4.57 -2.52
C ALA A 86 -11.99 3.13 -2.68
N ILE A 87 -11.08 2.17 -2.56
CA ILE A 87 -11.44 0.75 -2.62
C ILE A 87 -12.02 0.34 -1.27
N GLN A 88 -13.24 -0.18 -1.27
CA GLN A 88 -13.88 -0.77 -0.11
C GLN A 88 -13.63 -2.29 -0.12
N GLY A 89 -13.17 -2.83 1.01
CA GLY A 89 -12.82 -4.24 1.13
C GLY A 89 -11.35 -4.54 0.81
N ASP A 90 -11.02 -5.79 0.47
CA ASP A 90 -9.64 -6.29 0.38
C ASP A 90 -8.99 -6.19 -1.01
N GLY A 91 -9.56 -5.40 -1.92
CA GLY A 91 -9.05 -5.24 -3.28
C GLY A 91 -7.84 -4.30 -3.39
N TRP A 92 -7.10 -4.44 -4.50
CA TRP A 92 -5.98 -3.59 -4.91
C TRP A 92 -6.18 -3.15 -6.35
N LEU A 93 -5.82 -1.91 -6.66
CA LEU A 93 -5.72 -1.44 -8.04
C LEU A 93 -4.46 -2.02 -8.68
N VAL A 94 -4.58 -2.48 -9.92
CA VAL A 94 -3.45 -2.94 -10.72
C VAL A 94 -2.91 -1.78 -11.53
N VAL A 95 -1.60 -1.60 -11.47
CA VAL A 95 -0.89 -0.55 -12.21
C VAL A 95 0.27 -1.14 -12.97
N GLN A 96 0.59 -0.56 -14.09
CA GLN A 96 1.73 -0.96 -14.92
C GLN A 96 3.01 -0.26 -14.44
N THR A 97 4.07 -1.04 -14.32
CA THR A 97 5.43 -0.56 -14.07
C THR A 97 6.39 -1.10 -15.13
N PRO A 98 7.61 -0.55 -15.28
CA PRO A 98 8.62 -1.10 -16.21
C PRO A 98 9.00 -2.55 -15.92
N GLU A 99 8.81 -3.00 -14.68
CA GLU A 99 9.12 -4.36 -14.20
C GLU A 99 7.94 -5.33 -14.32
N GLY A 100 6.75 -4.84 -14.71
CA GLY A 100 5.52 -5.61 -14.82
C GLY A 100 4.35 -4.99 -14.04
N GLU A 101 3.36 -5.80 -13.70
CA GLU A 101 2.21 -5.37 -12.90
C GLU A 101 2.60 -5.14 -11.44
N ALA A 102 2.05 -4.09 -10.87
CA ALA A 102 2.16 -3.81 -9.44
C ALA A 102 0.80 -3.46 -8.85
N TYR A 103 0.68 -3.56 -7.55
CA TYR A 103 -0.58 -3.38 -6.84
C TYR A 103 -0.51 -2.16 -5.92
N THR A 104 -1.58 -1.37 -5.89
CA THR A 104 -1.64 -0.18 -5.05
C THR A 104 -3.03 0.04 -4.49
N ARG A 105 -3.10 0.72 -3.35
CA ARG A 105 -4.34 1.28 -2.80
C ARG A 105 -4.43 2.80 -2.91
N ALA A 106 -3.42 3.42 -3.53
CA ALA A 106 -3.43 4.85 -3.78
C ALA A 106 -4.46 5.17 -4.87
N GLY A 107 -5.62 5.68 -4.46
CA GLY A 107 -6.72 6.02 -5.36
C GLY A 107 -6.77 7.49 -5.77
N ASN A 108 -5.76 8.28 -5.47
CA ASN A 108 -5.61 9.65 -5.95
C ASN A 108 -5.08 9.64 -7.39
N LEU A 109 -5.99 9.49 -8.34
CA LEU A 109 -5.66 9.34 -9.74
C LEU A 109 -5.53 10.70 -10.44
N LEU A 110 -4.82 10.69 -11.56
CA LEU A 110 -4.65 11.82 -12.46
C LEU A 110 -4.57 11.33 -13.91
N ILE A 111 -4.68 12.25 -14.86
CA ILE A 111 -4.52 11.98 -16.28
C ILE A 111 -3.10 12.40 -16.66
N ASN A 112 -2.32 11.48 -17.23
CA ASN A 112 -0.97 11.76 -17.68
C ASN A 112 -0.95 12.54 -19.02
N ALA A 113 0.25 12.87 -19.53
CA ALA A 113 0.41 13.62 -20.77
C ALA A 113 -0.10 12.86 -22.01
N GLU A 114 -0.11 11.54 -21.93
CA GLU A 114 -0.60 10.63 -22.97
C GLU A 114 -2.14 10.46 -22.91
N GLY A 115 -2.81 11.08 -21.91
CA GLY A 115 -4.25 10.99 -21.72
C GLY A 115 -4.72 9.71 -21.09
N GLN A 116 -3.83 9.02 -20.38
CA GLN A 116 -4.13 7.78 -19.66
C GLN A 116 -4.33 8.05 -18.18
N LEU A 117 -5.15 7.23 -17.54
CA LEU A 117 -5.35 7.27 -16.10
C LEU A 117 -4.10 6.72 -15.38
N ALA A 118 -3.54 7.52 -14.50
CA ALA A 118 -2.33 7.19 -13.77
C ALA A 118 -2.45 7.53 -12.28
N THR A 119 -1.61 6.94 -11.46
CA THR A 119 -1.45 7.31 -10.05
C THR A 119 -0.65 8.61 -9.91
N ALA A 120 -0.67 9.23 -8.75
CA ALA A 120 0.15 10.42 -8.45
C ALA A 120 1.67 10.17 -8.61
N THR A 121 2.10 8.90 -8.58
CA THR A 121 3.49 8.49 -8.82
C THR A 121 3.79 8.19 -10.28
N GLY A 122 2.84 8.46 -11.20
CA GLY A 122 3.02 8.30 -12.65
C GLY A 122 2.85 6.88 -13.17
N LYS A 123 2.40 5.92 -12.35
CA LYS A 123 2.13 4.54 -12.80
C LYS A 123 0.77 4.46 -13.46
N VAL A 124 0.70 3.89 -14.66
CA VAL A 124 -0.55 3.78 -15.45
C VAL A 124 -1.46 2.74 -14.83
N VAL A 125 -2.75 3.06 -14.68
CA VAL A 125 -3.78 2.14 -14.16
C VAL A 125 -4.27 1.23 -15.27
N LEU A 126 -4.40 -0.06 -14.96
CA LEU A 126 -4.87 -1.07 -15.90
C LEU A 126 -6.37 -1.32 -15.77
N SER A 127 -6.99 -1.57 -16.92
CA SER A 127 -8.37 -2.05 -17.02
C SER A 127 -8.47 -3.55 -16.75
N ALA A 128 -9.70 -4.04 -16.59
CA ALA A 128 -9.99 -5.47 -16.46
C ALA A 128 -9.46 -6.32 -17.64
N ASP A 129 -9.22 -5.69 -18.80
CA ASP A 129 -8.68 -6.31 -20.01
C ASP A 129 -7.15 -6.17 -20.12
N ASP A 130 -6.45 -5.81 -19.05
CA ASP A 130 -5.00 -5.61 -18.98
C ASP A 130 -4.48 -4.50 -19.90
N GLN A 131 -5.33 -3.55 -20.27
CA GLN A 131 -4.97 -2.43 -21.11
C GLN A 131 -4.90 -1.12 -20.31
N PRO A 132 -4.02 -0.18 -20.68
CA PRO A 132 -4.05 1.19 -20.15
C PRO A 132 -5.44 1.83 -20.35
N ILE A 133 -5.93 2.52 -19.35
CA ILE A 133 -7.23 3.19 -19.42
C ILE A 133 -7.04 4.57 -20.05
N GLU A 134 -7.51 4.71 -21.28
CA GLU A 134 -7.45 5.97 -22.02
C GLU A 134 -8.71 6.80 -21.78
N VAL A 135 -8.51 8.07 -21.42
CA VAL A 135 -9.57 9.05 -21.12
C VAL A 135 -9.44 10.33 -21.95
N ASN A 136 -8.77 10.18 -23.09
CA ASN A 136 -8.55 11.29 -24.01
C ASN A 136 -9.87 11.93 -24.50
N GLY A 137 -9.91 13.26 -24.52
CA GLY A 137 -11.05 13.99 -25.03
C GLY A 137 -12.29 14.02 -24.13
N SER A 138 -12.18 13.48 -22.90
CA SER A 138 -13.26 13.53 -21.91
C SER A 138 -13.40 14.93 -21.31
N GLN A 139 -14.64 15.36 -21.12
CA GLN A 139 -14.96 16.58 -20.38
C GLN A 139 -15.08 16.29 -18.88
N ASP A 140 -15.66 15.15 -18.56
CA ASP A 140 -15.85 14.70 -17.19
C ASP A 140 -15.67 13.18 -17.10
N ILE A 141 -15.18 12.71 -15.96
CA ILE A 141 -14.92 11.30 -15.67
C ILE A 141 -15.55 10.98 -14.32
N SER A 142 -16.32 9.91 -14.27
CA SER A 142 -16.91 9.42 -13.03
C SER A 142 -16.72 7.91 -12.90
N PHE A 143 -16.65 7.45 -11.66
CA PHE A 143 -16.53 6.03 -11.32
C PHE A 143 -17.85 5.52 -10.76
N ASP A 144 -18.26 4.33 -11.18
CA ASP A 144 -19.38 3.65 -10.57
C ASP A 144 -18.93 2.80 -9.35
N PRO A 145 -19.86 2.36 -8.48
CA PRO A 145 -19.53 1.55 -7.30
C PRO A 145 -18.86 0.20 -7.61
N HIS A 146 -18.90 -0.26 -8.85
CA HIS A 146 -18.30 -1.51 -9.31
C HIS A 146 -16.94 -1.30 -10.02
N GLY A 147 -16.39 -0.08 -9.95
CA GLY A 147 -15.13 0.26 -10.60
C GLY A 147 -15.24 0.52 -12.10
N GLY A 148 -16.46 0.63 -12.63
CA GLY A 148 -16.67 1.05 -14.03
C GLY A 148 -16.35 2.53 -14.21
N ILE A 149 -15.79 2.87 -15.35
CA ILE A 149 -15.36 4.21 -15.71
C ILE A 149 -16.33 4.77 -16.73
N ASN A 150 -17.00 5.83 -16.35
CA ASN A 150 -17.92 6.55 -17.19
C ASN A 150 -17.29 7.86 -17.63
N ILE A 151 -17.29 8.13 -18.92
CA ILE A 151 -16.77 9.35 -19.50
C ILE A 151 -17.88 10.14 -20.18
N LEU A 152 -17.82 11.46 -20.05
CA LEU A 152 -18.59 12.39 -20.84
C LEU A 152 -17.68 12.99 -21.90
N PRO A 153 -17.91 12.75 -23.21
CA PRO A 153 -17.10 13.34 -24.28
C PRO A 153 -17.17 14.86 -24.27
N ARG A 154 -16.11 15.51 -24.73
CA ARG A 154 -16.06 16.98 -24.81
C ARG A 154 -17.14 17.52 -25.75
N GLY A 155 -18.02 18.35 -25.19
CA GLY A 155 -19.20 18.86 -25.92
C GLY A 155 -20.41 17.94 -25.92
N GLY A 156 -20.33 16.80 -25.27
CA GLY A 156 -21.45 15.86 -25.08
C GLY A 156 -22.49 16.39 -24.09
N ARG A 157 -23.70 15.88 -24.21
CA ARG A 157 -24.79 16.15 -23.28
C ARG A 157 -24.75 15.19 -22.11
N PRO A 158 -25.30 15.52 -20.93
CA PRO A 158 -25.31 14.64 -19.75
C PRO A 158 -25.90 13.23 -19.98
N ASN A 159 -26.72 13.06 -21.00
CA ASN A 159 -27.29 11.76 -21.39
C ASN A 159 -26.38 10.95 -22.35
N GLU A 160 -25.24 11.49 -22.73
CA GLU A 160 -24.25 10.83 -23.63
C GLU A 160 -23.09 10.24 -22.84
N ILE A 161 -23.26 10.02 -21.55
CA ILE A 161 -22.27 9.32 -20.71
C ILE A 161 -22.08 7.89 -21.23
N GLN A 162 -20.83 7.55 -21.54
CA GLN A 162 -20.46 6.24 -22.04
C GLN A 162 -19.59 5.52 -21.01
N ARG A 163 -19.90 4.25 -20.74
CA ARG A 163 -19.01 3.38 -19.99
C ARG A 163 -17.88 2.93 -20.91
N THR A 164 -16.67 3.32 -20.60
CA THR A 164 -15.49 3.06 -21.45
C THR A 164 -14.76 1.81 -21.02
N SER A 165 -14.57 1.64 -19.71
CA SER A 165 -13.71 0.59 -19.18
C SER A 165 -14.09 0.28 -17.73
N GLN A 166 -13.39 -0.67 -17.13
CA GLN A 166 -13.50 -1.02 -15.72
C GLN A 166 -12.10 -1.13 -15.12
N LEU A 167 -11.93 -0.64 -13.90
CA LEU A 167 -10.68 -0.77 -13.14
C LEU A 167 -10.38 -2.26 -12.87
N LYS A 168 -9.15 -2.69 -13.09
CA LYS A 168 -8.68 -4.02 -12.68
C LYS A 168 -8.46 -4.02 -11.18
N LEU A 169 -9.26 -4.81 -10.47
CA LEU A 169 -9.14 -5.03 -9.03
C LEU A 169 -8.77 -6.48 -8.79
N VAL A 170 -7.82 -6.70 -7.90
CA VAL A 170 -7.39 -8.03 -7.43
C VAL A 170 -7.46 -8.09 -5.91
N THR A 171 -7.75 -9.27 -5.37
CA THR A 171 -7.84 -9.57 -3.93
C THR A 171 -6.72 -10.50 -3.51
#